data_84ac12b4678224729b3f578ea66a9e1e
#
_entry.id   84ac12b4678224729b3f578ea66a9e1e
#
_cell.length_a   1.000
_cell.length_b   1.000
_cell.length_c   1.000
_cell.angle_alpha   90.00
_cell.angle_beta   90.00
_cell.angle_gamma   90.00
#
_symmetry.space_group_name_H-M   'P 1'
#
loop_
_entity.id
_entity.type
_entity.pdbx_description
1 polymer ?
#
loop_
_entity_poly.entity_id
_entity_poly.type
_entity_poly.pdbx_seq_one_letter_code
_entity_poly.pdbx_strand_id
1 'polypeptide(L)'
;MCIRDRHISGLATFHLTVVPSFDGGQVFIEMQDSETGIRLGHATMDVRYHAGGYEAQTVIPGQTITMLMEFQGIDALLPAGHGITFVLSESGEDYLPPACTPSCSMHIIPSVSTVEIPVIYRDGSNVLITPQGEDAANNQ
;
A
#
# COMPACT_ATOMS: atom_id res chain seq x y z
N MET A 1 17.61 -11.74 12.31
CA MET A 1 16.77 -12.73 11.63
C MET A 1 15.60 -13.09 12.53
N CYS A 2 14.40 -12.57 12.25
CA CYS A 2 13.22 -12.86 13.07
C CYS A 2 12.67 -14.24 12.70
N ILE A 3 12.93 -15.23 13.55
CA ILE A 3 12.47 -16.63 13.39
C ILE A 3 11.08 -16.83 14.04
N ARG A 4 10.30 -15.76 14.22
CA ARG A 4 9.01 -15.85 14.91
C ARG A 4 7.88 -15.46 13.98
N ASP A 5 6.75 -16.17 14.14
CA ASP A 5 5.48 -15.78 13.51
C ASP A 5 5.11 -14.35 13.90
N ARG A 6 4.54 -13.62 12.97
CA ARG A 6 4.03 -12.26 13.20
C ARG A 6 2.52 -12.29 13.11
N HIS A 7 1.88 -11.74 14.11
CA HIS A 7 0.43 -11.52 14.08
C HIS A 7 0.18 -10.08 13.63
N ILE A 8 -0.38 -9.92 12.43
CA ILE A 8 -0.79 -8.63 11.89
C ILE A 8 -2.25 -8.45 12.27
N SER A 9 -2.56 -7.45 13.08
CA SER A 9 -3.94 -7.20 13.53
C SER A 9 -4.19 -5.71 13.67
N GLY A 10 -5.15 -5.20 12.90
CA GLY A 10 -5.54 -3.79 12.86
C GLY A 10 -5.65 -3.24 11.46
N LEU A 11 -5.51 -1.92 11.34
CA LEU A 11 -5.54 -1.19 10.06
C LEU A 11 -4.11 -0.89 9.62
N ALA A 12 -3.70 -1.42 8.48
CA ALA A 12 -2.48 -1.00 7.82
C ALA A 12 -2.74 0.27 7.01
N THR A 13 -1.73 1.12 6.89
CA THR A 13 -1.82 2.38 6.16
C THR A 13 -0.69 2.49 5.15
N PHE A 14 -1.00 2.82 3.92
CA PHE A 14 -0.04 3.03 2.85
C PHE A 14 -0.01 4.51 2.45
N HIS A 15 1.13 5.14 2.57
CA HIS A 15 1.41 6.48 2.04
C HIS A 15 2.04 6.32 0.66
N LEU A 16 1.21 6.32 -0.38
CA LEU A 16 1.64 6.12 -1.75
C LEU A 16 1.90 7.44 -2.45
N THR A 17 3.11 7.67 -2.90
CA THR A 17 3.49 8.86 -3.68
C THR A 17 3.48 8.53 -5.16
N VAL A 18 2.71 9.28 -5.94
CA VAL A 18 2.47 9.07 -7.36
C VAL A 18 2.54 10.36 -8.16
N VAL A 19 2.79 10.22 -9.47
CA VAL A 19 2.64 11.27 -10.46
C VAL A 19 1.61 10.80 -11.49
N PRO A 20 0.36 11.27 -11.43
CA PRO A 20 -0.67 10.88 -12.38
C PRO A 20 -0.43 11.53 -13.75
N SER A 21 -0.71 10.81 -14.82
CA SER A 21 -0.68 11.36 -16.19
C SER A 21 -2.01 11.98 -16.62
N PHE A 22 -3.04 11.86 -15.79
CA PHE A 22 -4.40 12.31 -16.06
C PHE A 22 -5.03 12.92 -14.80
N ASP A 23 -6.17 13.58 -14.93
CA ASP A 23 -6.88 14.26 -13.83
C ASP A 23 -7.76 13.31 -12.97
N GLY A 24 -7.61 12.02 -13.13
CA GLY A 24 -8.32 10.96 -12.42
C GLY A 24 -7.55 9.66 -12.44
N GLY A 25 -8.18 8.61 -12.00
CA GLY A 25 -7.62 7.26 -11.96
C GLY A 25 -7.78 6.63 -10.59
N GLN A 26 -7.63 5.33 -10.57
CA GLN A 26 -7.78 4.53 -9.35
C GLN A 26 -6.51 3.75 -9.08
N VAL A 27 -6.17 3.62 -7.82
CA VAL A 27 -5.11 2.71 -7.35
C VAL A 27 -5.76 1.65 -6.48
N PHE A 28 -5.45 0.40 -6.78
CA PHE A 28 -5.76 -0.74 -5.94
C PHE A 28 -4.44 -1.33 -5.44
N ILE A 29 -4.35 -1.54 -4.13
CA ILE A 29 -3.18 -2.16 -3.49
C ILE A 29 -3.65 -3.43 -2.81
N GLU A 30 -2.98 -4.52 -3.11
CA GLU A 30 -3.18 -5.80 -2.45
C GLU A 30 -1.94 -6.15 -1.63
N MET A 31 -2.14 -6.51 -0.38
CA MET A 31 -1.10 -7.00 0.52
C MET A 31 -1.18 -8.52 0.57
N GLN A 32 -0.09 -9.19 0.23
CA GLN A 32 -0.03 -10.66 0.13
C GLN A 32 1.11 -11.21 0.98
N ASP A 33 0.94 -12.43 1.45
CA ASP A 33 2.03 -13.27 1.93
C ASP A 33 2.97 -13.60 0.75
N SER A 34 4.27 -13.27 0.87
CA SER A 34 5.25 -13.42 -0.20
C SER A 34 5.47 -14.87 -0.65
N GLU A 35 5.26 -15.82 0.24
CA GLU A 35 5.54 -17.24 -0.05
C GLU A 35 4.34 -17.97 -0.62
N THR A 36 3.14 -17.63 -0.15
CA THR A 36 1.92 -18.32 -0.53
C THR A 36 1.08 -17.57 -1.56
N GLY A 37 1.29 -16.27 -1.72
CA GLY A 37 0.45 -15.39 -2.53
C GLY A 37 -0.95 -15.16 -1.94
N ILE A 38 -1.20 -15.61 -0.71
CA ILE A 38 -2.48 -15.41 -0.06
C ILE A 38 -2.66 -13.93 0.27
N ARG A 39 -3.80 -13.36 -0.13
CA ARG A 39 -4.17 -11.99 0.17
C ARG A 39 -4.44 -11.81 1.65
N LEU A 40 -3.72 -10.88 2.29
CA LEU A 40 -3.86 -10.52 3.69
C LEU A 40 -4.82 -9.32 3.87
N GLY A 41 -4.86 -8.44 2.87
CA GLY A 41 -5.71 -7.26 2.87
C GLY A 41 -5.58 -6.48 1.58
N HIS A 42 -6.43 -5.47 1.42
CA HIS A 42 -6.37 -4.58 0.27
C HIS A 42 -6.87 -3.17 0.62
N ALA A 43 -6.52 -2.22 -0.23
CA ALA A 43 -7.01 -0.85 -0.20
C ALA A 43 -7.24 -0.36 -1.62
N THR A 44 -8.19 0.54 -1.80
CA THR A 44 -8.43 1.20 -3.08
C THR A 44 -8.74 2.67 -2.87
N MET A 45 -8.29 3.51 -3.80
CA MET A 45 -8.58 4.94 -3.78
C MET A 45 -8.56 5.51 -5.19
N ASP A 46 -9.54 6.34 -5.50
CA ASP A 46 -9.46 7.23 -6.66
C ASP A 46 -8.51 8.40 -6.32
N VAL A 47 -7.61 8.72 -7.22
CA VAL A 47 -6.57 9.74 -7.02
C VAL A 47 -7.15 11.13 -6.68
N ARG A 48 -8.37 11.42 -7.08
CA ARG A 48 -9.07 12.67 -6.75
C ARG A 48 -9.38 12.82 -5.25
N TYR A 49 -9.36 11.72 -4.50
CA TYR A 49 -9.59 11.74 -3.05
C TYR A 49 -8.31 11.60 -2.23
N HIS A 50 -7.16 11.92 -2.85
CA HIS A 50 -5.82 11.76 -2.24
C HIS A 50 -5.64 12.51 -0.90
N ALA A 51 -6.34 13.62 -0.69
CA ALA A 51 -6.30 14.37 0.57
C ALA A 51 -7.19 13.76 1.67
N GLY A 52 -7.89 12.66 1.37
CA GLY A 52 -8.88 12.04 2.25
C GLY A 52 -10.24 12.77 2.23
N GLY A 53 -11.22 12.20 2.92
CA GLY A 53 -12.57 12.75 2.97
C GLY A 53 -13.46 12.38 1.78
N TYR A 54 -14.53 13.15 1.58
CA TYR A 54 -15.59 12.87 0.61
C TYR A 54 -15.64 13.88 -0.55
N GLU A 55 -14.72 14.84 -0.57
CA GLU A 55 -14.66 15.87 -1.61
C GLU A 55 -13.53 15.58 -2.58
N ALA A 56 -13.86 15.55 -3.88
CA ALA A 56 -12.87 15.36 -4.92
C ALA A 56 -11.95 16.58 -5.02
N GLN A 57 -10.64 16.33 -5.01
CA GLN A 57 -9.61 17.34 -5.18
C GLN A 57 -9.24 17.46 -6.65
N THR A 58 -8.75 18.64 -7.04
CA THR A 58 -8.19 18.82 -8.38
C THR A 58 -6.87 18.07 -8.49
N VAL A 59 -6.78 17.19 -9.49
CA VAL A 59 -5.55 16.50 -9.85
C VAL A 59 -4.95 17.16 -11.07
N ILE A 60 -3.72 17.62 -10.95
CA ILE A 60 -2.97 18.22 -12.05
C ILE A 60 -2.03 17.17 -12.63
N PRO A 61 -2.21 16.76 -13.90
CA PRO A 61 -1.33 15.80 -14.55
C PRO A 61 0.14 16.22 -14.46
N GLY A 62 1.02 15.27 -14.12
CA GLY A 62 2.45 15.52 -13.93
C GLY A 62 2.85 16.08 -12.56
N GLN A 63 1.90 16.43 -11.71
CA GLN A 63 2.19 16.89 -10.35
C GLN A 63 2.29 15.69 -9.38
N THR A 64 3.28 15.72 -8.52
CA THR A 64 3.43 14.70 -7.46
C THR A 64 2.37 14.87 -6.38
N ILE A 65 1.68 13.79 -6.04
CA ILE A 65 0.72 13.73 -4.95
C ILE A 65 1.02 12.52 -4.04
N THR A 66 0.65 12.63 -2.76
CA THR A 66 0.71 11.51 -1.83
C THR A 66 -0.71 11.13 -1.43
N MET A 67 -1.02 9.84 -1.57
CA MET A 67 -2.32 9.25 -1.24
C MET A 67 -2.18 8.52 0.09
N LEU A 68 -3.06 8.80 1.03
CA LEU A 68 -3.16 8.06 2.29
C LEU A 68 -4.23 6.97 2.11
N MET A 69 -3.79 5.72 1.98
CA MET A 69 -4.67 4.59 1.72
C MET A 69 -4.75 3.69 2.96
N GLU A 70 -5.92 3.59 3.54
CA GLU A 70 -6.20 2.70 4.67
C GLU A 70 -6.66 1.34 4.16
N PHE A 71 -6.03 0.27 4.62
CA PHE A 71 -6.47 -1.09 4.35
C PHE A 71 -7.69 -1.43 5.19
N GLN A 72 -8.51 -2.35 4.71
CA GLN A 72 -9.53 -2.96 5.54
C GLN A 72 -8.89 -3.65 6.75
N GLY A 73 -9.65 -3.84 7.82
CA GLY A 73 -9.17 -4.51 9.03
C GLY A 73 -8.56 -5.87 8.72
N ILE A 74 -7.33 -6.06 9.17
CA ILE A 74 -6.54 -7.27 8.94
C ILE A 74 -6.43 -8.01 10.26
N ASP A 75 -6.59 -9.33 10.22
CA ASP A 75 -6.25 -10.23 11.32
C ASP A 75 -5.65 -11.50 10.72
N ALA A 76 -4.34 -11.53 10.62
CA ALA A 76 -3.61 -12.58 9.93
C ALA A 76 -2.33 -12.98 10.65
N LEU A 77 -2.04 -14.26 10.64
CA LEU A 77 -0.78 -14.82 11.12
C LEU A 77 0.17 -15.00 9.94
N LEU A 78 1.29 -14.29 9.95
CA LEU A 78 2.35 -14.44 8.97
C LEU A 78 3.42 -15.37 9.55
N PRO A 79 3.61 -16.57 8.97
CA PRO A 79 4.58 -17.55 9.48
C PRO A 79 6.02 -17.02 9.47
N ALA A 80 6.86 -17.62 10.30
CA ALA A 80 8.28 -17.27 10.34
C ALA A 80 8.95 -17.51 8.98
N GLY A 81 9.73 -16.54 8.53
CA GLY A 81 10.40 -16.58 7.23
C GLY A 81 9.60 -16.03 6.06
N HIS A 82 8.28 -15.87 6.21
CA HIS A 82 7.45 -15.24 5.18
C HIS A 82 7.63 -13.72 5.20
N GLY A 83 7.51 -13.11 4.05
CA GLY A 83 7.51 -11.67 3.84
C GLY A 83 6.13 -11.14 3.47
N ILE A 84 6.06 -9.86 3.21
CA ILE A 84 4.86 -9.20 2.68
C ILE A 84 5.19 -8.62 1.31
N THR A 85 4.35 -8.91 0.33
CA THR A 85 4.40 -8.34 -1.01
C THR A 85 3.22 -7.42 -1.21
N PHE A 86 3.45 -6.24 -1.75
CA PHE A 86 2.42 -5.31 -2.19
C PHE A 86 2.30 -5.36 -3.70
N VAL A 87 1.09 -5.66 -4.17
CA VAL A 87 0.76 -5.64 -5.60
C VAL A 87 -0.11 -4.43 -5.87
N LEU A 88 0.35 -3.57 -6.77
CA LEU A 88 -0.36 -2.36 -7.17
C LEU A 88 -0.93 -2.55 -8.58
N SER A 89 -2.19 -2.19 -8.74
CA SER A 89 -2.91 -2.27 -10.00
C SER A 89 -3.94 -1.13 -10.12
N GLU A 90 -4.55 -1.00 -11.28
CA GLU A 90 -5.61 -0.01 -11.52
C GLU A 90 -6.98 -0.48 -11.01
N SER A 91 -7.16 -1.79 -10.84
CA SER A 91 -8.41 -2.38 -10.34
C SER A 91 -8.17 -3.71 -9.65
N GLY A 92 -9.08 -4.12 -8.78
CA GLY A 92 -9.14 -5.44 -8.19
C GLY A 92 -10.41 -6.19 -8.62
N GLU A 93 -10.49 -7.49 -8.30
CA GLU A 93 -11.60 -8.35 -8.70
C GLU A 93 -12.97 -7.83 -8.24
N ASP A 94 -13.01 -7.14 -7.11
CA ASP A 94 -14.23 -6.64 -6.48
C ASP A 94 -14.54 -5.17 -6.82
N TYR A 95 -13.74 -4.53 -7.69
CA TYR A 95 -13.85 -3.10 -7.98
C TYR A 95 -14.04 -2.83 -9.46
N LEU A 96 -14.86 -1.84 -9.76
CA LEU A 96 -15.04 -1.35 -11.13
C LEU A 96 -13.71 -0.80 -11.66
N PRO A 97 -13.39 -1.07 -12.94
CA PRO A 97 -12.22 -0.44 -13.55
C PRO A 97 -12.37 1.09 -13.54
N PRO A 98 -11.26 1.83 -13.46
CA PRO A 98 -11.30 3.29 -13.50
C PRO A 98 -11.97 3.78 -14.79
N ALA A 99 -12.75 4.86 -14.70
CA ALA A 99 -13.44 5.47 -15.84
C ALA A 99 -12.49 6.18 -16.80
N CYS A 100 -11.31 5.64 -16.98
CA CYS A 100 -10.20 6.24 -17.71
C CYS A 100 -9.92 5.44 -18.96
N THR A 101 -10.35 5.96 -20.12
CA THR A 101 -10.05 5.37 -21.43
C THR A 101 -9.47 6.42 -22.37
N PRO A 102 -8.42 6.12 -23.13
CA PRO A 102 -7.80 4.81 -23.37
C PRO A 102 -6.51 4.53 -22.57
N SER A 103 -5.96 5.47 -21.81
CA SER A 103 -4.72 5.20 -21.05
C SER A 103 -4.47 6.25 -19.98
N CYS A 104 -4.89 5.94 -18.75
CA CYS A 104 -4.36 6.61 -17.58
C CYS A 104 -3.13 5.83 -17.13
N SER A 105 -2.01 6.48 -16.99
CA SER A 105 -0.85 5.91 -16.36
C SER A 105 -0.52 6.67 -15.08
N MET A 106 0.01 5.97 -14.12
CA MET A 106 0.40 6.53 -12.85
C MET A 106 1.83 6.12 -12.56
N HIS A 107 2.73 7.10 -12.48
CA HIS A 107 4.10 6.82 -12.10
C HIS A 107 4.21 6.77 -10.58
N ILE A 108 4.60 5.62 -10.05
CA ILE A 108 4.78 5.40 -8.61
C ILE A 108 6.21 5.78 -8.24
N ILE A 109 6.38 6.47 -7.10
CA ILE A 109 7.69 6.83 -6.57
C ILE A 109 7.95 6.01 -5.30
N PRO A 110 8.55 4.79 -5.41
CA PRO A 110 8.72 3.89 -4.27
C PRO A 110 9.62 4.46 -3.18
N SER A 111 10.64 5.24 -3.55
CA SER A 111 11.64 5.77 -2.61
C SER A 111 11.07 6.72 -1.54
N VAL A 112 9.88 7.27 -1.76
CA VAL A 112 9.19 8.17 -0.81
C VAL A 112 7.81 7.64 -0.43
N SER A 113 7.46 6.44 -0.87
CA SER A 113 6.25 5.73 -0.44
C SER A 113 6.56 4.89 0.79
N THR A 114 5.65 4.88 1.76
CA THR A 114 5.83 4.14 3.03
C THR A 114 4.58 3.36 3.38
N VAL A 115 4.75 2.30 4.16
CA VAL A 115 3.65 1.51 4.70
C VAL A 115 3.83 1.32 6.21
N GLU A 116 2.75 1.48 6.94
CA GLU A 116 2.66 1.20 8.38
C GLU A 116 1.80 -0.05 8.57
N ILE A 117 2.37 -1.08 9.19
CA ILE A 117 1.70 -2.37 9.41
C ILE A 117 1.60 -2.62 10.92
N PRO A 118 0.39 -2.76 11.48
CA PRO A 118 0.21 -3.07 12.89
C PRO A 118 0.59 -4.53 13.16
N VAL A 119 1.61 -4.75 13.99
CA VAL A 119 2.07 -6.08 14.38
C VAL A 119 1.95 -6.25 15.88
N ILE A 120 1.30 -7.33 16.29
CA ILE A 120 1.19 -7.73 17.69
C ILE A 120 2.28 -8.77 17.98
N TYR A 121 3.10 -8.49 18.96
CA TYR A 121 4.06 -9.47 19.48
C TYR A 121 3.42 -10.32 20.59
N ARG A 122 3.86 -11.57 20.74
CA ARG A 122 3.34 -12.50 21.76
C ARG A 122 3.55 -12.05 23.20
N ASP A 123 4.42 -11.07 23.44
CA ASP A 123 4.64 -10.44 24.74
C ASP A 123 3.64 -9.32 25.07
N GLY A 124 2.66 -9.08 24.20
CA GLY A 124 1.65 -8.04 24.36
C GLY A 124 2.13 -6.63 24.01
N SER A 125 3.35 -6.47 23.52
CA SER A 125 3.81 -5.17 23.00
C SER A 125 3.29 -4.94 21.58
N ASN A 126 2.63 -3.81 21.36
CA ASN A 126 2.24 -3.35 20.03
C ASN A 126 3.35 -2.46 19.47
N VAL A 127 3.96 -2.84 18.37
CA VAL A 127 4.95 -2.03 17.67
C VAL A 127 4.47 -1.79 16.25
N LEU A 128 4.41 -0.51 15.87
CA LEU A 128 4.28 -0.13 14.47
C LEU A 128 5.64 -0.36 13.79
N ILE A 129 5.66 -1.21 12.78
CA ILE A 129 6.84 -1.38 11.94
C ILE A 129 6.74 -0.37 10.80
N THR A 130 7.56 0.65 10.86
CA THR A 130 7.83 1.49 9.68
C THR A 130 8.88 0.77 8.85
N PRO A 131 8.64 0.48 7.56
CA PRO A 131 9.67 -0.08 6.70
C PRO A 131 10.85 0.89 6.67
N GLN A 132 11.98 0.46 7.18
CA GLN A 132 13.22 1.14 6.84
C GLN A 132 13.53 0.74 5.40
N GLY A 133 13.58 1.73 4.52
CA GLY A 133 14.13 1.52 3.19
C GLY A 133 15.50 0.87 3.37
N GLU A 134 15.73 -0.25 2.70
CA GLU A 134 17.07 -0.78 2.58
C GLU A 134 17.89 0.32 1.90
N ASP A 135 18.71 0.99 2.68
CA ASP A 135 19.78 1.81 2.14
C ASP A 135 20.61 0.90 1.25
N ALA A 136 20.48 1.10 -0.04
CA ALA A 136 21.44 0.61 -1.02
C ALA A 136 22.77 1.32 -0.74
N ALA A 137 23.38 0.96 0.38
CA ALA A 137 24.67 1.45 0.79
C ALA A 137 25.69 0.37 0.54
N ASN A 138 26.51 0.70 -0.43
CA ASN A 138 27.90 0.32 -0.45
C ASN A 138 28.31 -0.86 -1.29
N ASN A 139 28.60 -0.50 -2.51
CA ASN A 139 29.71 -1.14 -3.21
C ASN A 139 30.87 -0.15 -3.25
N GLN A 140 31.89 -0.37 -2.44
CA GLN A 140 33.26 0.04 -2.70
C GLN A 140 34.11 -1.18 -2.97
#